data_1dab35bc74d4f11f1d201cd84b906468
#
_entry.id   1dab35bc74d4f11f1d201cd84b906468
#
_cell.length_a   1.000
_cell.length_b   1.000
_cell.length_c   1.000
_cell.angle_alpha   90.00
_cell.angle_beta   90.00
_cell.angle_gamma   90.00
#
_symmetry.space_group_name_H-M   'P 1'
#
loop_
_entity.id
_entity.type
_entity.pdbx_description
1 polymer ?
#
loop_
_entity_poly.entity_id
_entity_poly.type
_entity_poly.pdbx_seq_one_letter_code
_entity_poly.pdbx_strand_id
1 'polypeptide(L)'
;MSKFITALLAVLTAFSALFAKTNIVRAPADDGEFTPVLRFIAASDTHVQSFISKGTARIQKMLKLGYAIADADEEYQGLDALLLVGDLSDRGRKWQFNGMSVAVNSLLRDETKFLGVVARAHDGWTMDRKTVHQYYTDLTGNAPDFHVVIGGYHFIGLSASDDDEQHYDDGQVAWLRAELEAATAEDPLKPVFVMHHEHVRNTVYGSSDFEGWGETFFTDVLKDFPQVVDFSGHSHYPLNDPRSVWQGEFTAVGTGAIHYAEFTIDDLRTYHPDGNGQVATCWIVEVDANNRIRLRGLDILAQKYLCEYILDNPADPANRDYTPEKRAEASLPPVFPADASLNLTRIAGKLHITVPAAESADGMPVVLYRAYVYNENGEEFAKTWTLPKYYVSGDEKTIRLEIDGAPASGTVKVVAETAYGVQSEAIGCQY
;
A
#
# COMPACT_ATOMS: atom_id res chain seq x y z
N MET A 1 24.56 30.84 -3.63
CA MET A 1 23.79 29.60 -3.32
C MET A 1 23.16 28.97 -4.56
N SER A 2 22.52 29.72 -5.46
CA SER A 2 21.83 29.18 -6.67
C SER A 2 22.73 28.33 -7.59
N LYS A 3 23.95 28.79 -7.93
CA LYS A 3 24.86 28.06 -8.83
C LYS A 3 25.41 26.74 -8.26
N PHE A 4 25.50 26.62 -6.94
CA PHE A 4 25.95 25.39 -6.27
C PHE A 4 24.86 24.33 -6.24
N ILE A 5 23.60 24.75 -6.03
CA ILE A 5 22.43 23.88 -6.07
C ILE A 5 22.18 23.36 -7.50
N THR A 6 22.32 24.24 -8.51
CA THR A 6 22.19 23.84 -9.92
C THR A 6 23.27 22.86 -10.37
N ALA A 7 24.52 23.04 -9.90
CA ALA A 7 25.61 22.11 -10.19
C ALA A 7 25.42 20.76 -9.49
N LEU A 8 24.92 20.75 -8.25
CA LEU A 8 24.60 19.53 -7.51
C LEU A 8 23.42 18.76 -8.12
N LEU A 9 22.39 19.49 -8.58
CA LEU A 9 21.27 18.89 -9.34
C LEU A 9 21.78 18.27 -10.67
N ALA A 10 22.65 18.95 -11.41
CA ALA A 10 23.19 18.44 -12.66
C ALA A 10 24.07 17.20 -12.47
N VAL A 11 24.82 17.10 -11.36
CA VAL A 11 25.61 15.92 -11.01
C VAL A 11 24.69 14.77 -10.57
N LEU A 12 23.65 15.03 -9.79
CA LEU A 12 22.67 14.02 -9.37
C LEU A 12 21.84 13.48 -10.54
N THR A 13 21.44 14.33 -11.49
CA THR A 13 20.76 13.91 -12.72
C THR A 13 21.67 13.13 -13.66
N ALA A 14 22.94 13.50 -13.79
CA ALA A 14 23.93 12.74 -14.58
C ALA A 14 24.23 11.37 -13.97
N PHE A 15 24.31 11.25 -12.63
CA PHE A 15 24.52 9.97 -11.94
C PHE A 15 23.29 9.05 -12.04
N SER A 16 22.08 9.59 -12.00
CA SER A 16 20.85 8.79 -12.15
C SER A 16 20.63 8.31 -13.59
N ALA A 17 21.08 9.08 -14.59
CA ALA A 17 20.97 8.69 -16.00
C ALA A 17 21.91 7.52 -16.40
N LEU A 18 22.99 7.29 -15.64
CA LEU A 18 23.95 6.21 -15.93
C LEU A 18 23.48 4.81 -15.49
N PHE A 19 22.42 4.69 -14.69
CA PHE A 19 22.03 3.41 -14.06
C PHE A 19 20.63 2.90 -14.35
N ALA A 20 19.85 3.48 -15.26
CA ALA A 20 18.52 2.97 -15.52
C ALA A 20 18.15 2.94 -17.02
N LYS A 21 18.34 1.81 -17.65
CA LYS A 21 17.39 1.41 -18.69
C LYS A 21 16.08 1.14 -17.97
N THR A 22 15.13 2.08 -18.07
CA THR A 22 13.76 1.87 -17.61
C THR A 22 13.15 0.83 -18.53
N ASN A 23 12.99 -0.39 -18.07
CA ASN A 23 12.16 -1.34 -18.79
C ASN A 23 10.73 -0.83 -18.65
N ILE A 24 10.05 -0.67 -19.80
CA ILE A 24 8.65 -0.27 -19.83
C ILE A 24 7.85 -1.38 -19.15
N VAL A 25 7.13 -1.03 -18.09
CA VAL A 25 6.17 -1.93 -17.47
C VAL A 25 5.06 -2.16 -18.48
N ARG A 26 4.88 -3.40 -18.93
CA ARG A 26 3.70 -3.73 -19.71
C ARG A 26 2.51 -3.79 -18.75
N ALA A 27 1.51 -2.93 -19.01
CA ALA A 27 0.21 -3.08 -18.40
C ALA A 27 -0.36 -4.48 -18.70
N PRO A 28 -1.20 -5.05 -17.83
CA PRO A 28 -2.10 -6.14 -18.23
C PRO A 28 -2.78 -5.75 -19.55
N ALA A 29 -3.10 -6.73 -20.38
CA ALA A 29 -3.78 -6.45 -21.66
C ALA A 29 -5.06 -5.67 -21.36
N ASP A 30 -5.16 -4.46 -21.90
CA ASP A 30 -6.38 -3.66 -21.81
C ASP A 30 -7.46 -4.43 -22.59
N ASP A 31 -8.60 -4.70 -21.96
CA ASP A 31 -9.75 -5.32 -22.62
C ASP A 31 -10.51 -4.35 -23.55
N GLY A 32 -9.97 -3.14 -23.74
CA GLY A 32 -10.53 -2.10 -24.59
C GLY A 32 -11.76 -1.38 -24.02
N GLU A 33 -12.13 -1.68 -22.78
CA GLU A 33 -13.33 -1.10 -22.13
C GLU A 33 -13.01 0.07 -21.18
N PHE A 34 -11.75 0.38 -20.87
CA PHE A 34 -11.36 1.38 -19.87
C PHE A 34 -10.40 2.42 -20.48
N THR A 35 -10.90 3.58 -20.84
CA THR A 35 -10.09 4.72 -21.32
C THR A 35 -9.97 5.76 -20.20
N PRO A 36 -8.76 6.02 -19.66
CA PRO A 36 -8.56 7.01 -18.61
C PRO A 36 -8.91 8.43 -19.07
N VAL A 37 -9.51 9.21 -18.16
CA VAL A 37 -9.65 10.67 -18.25
C VAL A 37 -8.91 11.38 -17.12
N LEU A 38 -8.40 10.61 -16.15
CA LEU A 38 -7.56 11.07 -15.06
C LEU A 38 -6.60 9.93 -14.70
N ARG A 39 -5.33 10.24 -14.44
CA ARG A 39 -4.34 9.28 -13.91
C ARG A 39 -3.47 9.93 -12.85
N PHE A 40 -3.27 9.25 -11.72
CA PHE A 40 -2.37 9.72 -10.68
C PHE A 40 -1.66 8.55 -9.96
N ILE A 41 -0.58 8.89 -9.26
CA ILE A 41 0.10 7.98 -8.36
C ILE A 41 -0.40 8.25 -6.93
N ALA A 42 -0.74 7.19 -6.16
CA ALA A 42 -0.94 7.27 -4.73
C ALA A 42 0.06 6.37 -4.00
N ALA A 43 0.81 6.94 -3.06
CA ALA A 43 1.85 6.27 -2.29
C ALA A 43 2.02 6.94 -0.92
N SER A 44 2.68 6.27 0.03
CA SER A 44 2.95 6.79 1.37
C SER A 44 4.27 6.27 1.92
N ASP A 45 4.59 6.66 3.14
CA ASP A 45 5.65 6.06 3.95
C ASP A 45 7.00 6.05 3.23
N THR A 46 7.37 7.22 2.73
CA THR A 46 8.63 7.40 1.98
C THR A 46 9.85 7.42 2.90
N HIS A 47 9.68 7.81 4.16
CA HIS A 47 10.70 7.91 5.21
C HIS A 47 12.03 8.45 4.68
N VAL A 48 11.98 9.60 4.02
CA VAL A 48 13.18 10.22 3.47
C VAL A 48 14.15 10.60 4.60
N GLN A 49 15.34 10.06 4.57
CA GLN A 49 16.38 10.28 5.59
C GLN A 49 17.36 11.39 5.20
N SER A 50 17.59 11.60 3.91
CA SER A 50 18.51 12.60 3.38
C SER A 50 18.32 12.79 1.88
N PHE A 51 19.10 13.71 1.29
CA PHE A 51 19.15 13.90 -0.17
C PHE A 51 19.58 12.65 -0.95
N ILE A 52 20.35 11.77 -0.31
CA ILE A 52 20.80 10.49 -0.88
C ILE A 52 20.38 9.39 0.10
N SER A 53 19.17 8.91 -0.06
CA SER A 53 18.59 7.86 0.78
C SER A 53 17.75 6.88 -0.06
N LYS A 54 17.38 5.77 0.55
CA LYS A 54 16.46 4.79 -0.06
C LYS A 54 15.14 5.45 -0.47
N GLY A 55 14.56 6.28 0.41
CA GLY A 55 13.31 7.00 0.15
C GLY A 55 13.42 7.93 -1.07
N THR A 56 14.45 8.78 -1.14
CA THR A 56 14.66 9.69 -2.29
C THR A 56 14.82 8.94 -3.61
N ALA A 57 15.62 7.87 -3.62
CA ALA A 57 15.84 7.06 -4.82
C ALA A 57 14.54 6.36 -5.29
N ARG A 58 13.71 5.91 -4.35
CA ARG A 58 12.44 5.22 -4.65
C ARG A 58 11.36 6.18 -5.14
N ILE A 59 11.25 7.38 -4.58
CA ILE A 59 10.38 8.44 -5.12
C ILE A 59 10.75 8.74 -6.58
N GLN A 60 12.04 8.93 -6.87
CA GLN A 60 12.49 9.18 -8.24
C GLN A 60 12.22 8.01 -9.19
N LYS A 61 12.40 6.78 -8.72
CA LYS A 61 12.09 5.59 -9.53
C LYS A 61 10.59 5.46 -9.79
N MET A 62 9.75 5.72 -8.79
CA MET A 62 8.30 5.73 -8.88
C MET A 62 7.81 6.73 -9.95
N LEU A 63 8.27 7.99 -9.88
CA LEU A 63 7.91 9.02 -10.88
C LEU A 63 8.33 8.63 -12.30
N LYS A 64 9.55 8.09 -12.47
CA LYS A 64 10.01 7.60 -13.79
C LYS A 64 9.12 6.50 -14.34
N LEU A 65 8.68 5.57 -13.49
CA LEU A 65 7.77 4.48 -13.88
C LEU A 65 6.37 5.02 -14.20
N GLY A 66 5.83 5.93 -13.38
CA GLY A 66 4.54 6.56 -13.64
C GLY A 66 4.51 7.28 -14.98
N TYR A 67 5.55 8.06 -15.30
CA TYR A 67 5.66 8.71 -16.60
C TYR A 67 5.89 7.72 -17.75
N ALA A 68 6.66 6.64 -17.54
CA ALA A 68 6.83 5.62 -18.57
C ALA A 68 5.52 4.88 -18.88
N ILE A 69 4.66 4.68 -17.87
CA ILE A 69 3.32 4.11 -18.03
C ILE A 69 2.42 5.10 -18.80
N ALA A 70 2.42 6.37 -18.41
CA ALA A 70 1.63 7.41 -19.05
C ALA A 70 2.07 7.64 -20.52
N ASP A 71 3.36 7.78 -20.76
CA ASP A 71 3.92 8.01 -22.10
C ASP A 71 3.70 6.82 -23.06
N ALA A 72 3.50 5.60 -22.52
CA ALA A 72 3.23 4.40 -23.31
C ALA A 72 1.75 4.19 -23.65
N ASP A 73 0.85 4.93 -23.03
CA ASP A 73 -0.58 4.88 -23.28
C ASP A 73 -0.92 5.79 -24.46
N GLU A 74 -1.47 5.20 -25.54
CA GLU A 74 -1.80 5.96 -26.75
C GLU A 74 -3.07 6.81 -26.58
N GLU A 75 -3.94 6.47 -25.64
CA GLU A 75 -5.22 7.14 -25.43
C GLU A 75 -5.14 8.25 -24.38
N TYR A 76 -4.33 8.07 -23.33
CA TYR A 76 -4.18 9.03 -22.26
C TYR A 76 -2.74 9.11 -21.73
N GLN A 77 -1.96 10.07 -22.20
CA GLN A 77 -0.55 10.27 -21.83
C GLN A 77 -0.37 11.12 -20.54
N GLY A 78 -1.46 11.54 -19.89
CA GLY A 78 -1.40 12.34 -18.68
C GLY A 78 -0.96 11.53 -17.45
N LEU A 79 -0.14 12.16 -16.60
CA LEU A 79 0.02 11.84 -15.18
C LEU A 79 -0.33 13.11 -14.42
N ASP A 80 -1.57 13.22 -13.96
CA ASP A 80 -2.16 14.47 -13.48
C ASP A 80 -1.73 14.84 -12.08
N ALA A 81 -1.50 13.83 -11.20
CA ALA A 81 -1.08 14.06 -9.84
C ALA A 81 -0.13 12.98 -9.29
N LEU A 82 0.65 13.40 -8.29
CA LEU A 82 1.39 12.55 -7.37
C LEU A 82 0.86 12.82 -5.96
N LEU A 83 0.25 11.82 -5.34
CA LEU A 83 -0.19 11.83 -3.94
C LEU A 83 0.87 11.16 -3.08
N LEU A 84 1.37 11.86 -2.05
CA LEU A 84 2.19 11.29 -0.98
C LEU A 84 1.43 11.42 0.35
N VAL A 85 0.94 10.28 0.83
CA VAL A 85 -0.04 10.19 1.92
C VAL A 85 0.67 10.02 3.27
N GLY A 86 1.46 11.01 3.66
CA GLY A 86 2.15 11.07 4.96
C GLY A 86 3.43 10.25 5.06
N ASP A 87 4.09 10.41 6.21
CA ASP A 87 5.43 9.88 6.52
C ASP A 87 6.44 10.18 5.40
N LEU A 88 6.42 11.48 4.99
CA LEU A 88 7.28 12.03 3.95
C LEU A 88 8.75 11.99 4.36
N SER A 89 9.02 12.17 5.66
CA SER A 89 10.34 12.19 6.27
C SER A 89 10.47 11.13 7.35
N ASP A 90 11.69 10.71 7.65
CA ASP A 90 11.97 9.71 8.68
C ASP A 90 11.83 10.26 10.11
N ARG A 91 12.02 11.56 10.32
CA ARG A 91 12.03 12.18 11.67
C ARG A 91 11.62 13.65 11.69
N GLY A 92 10.92 14.18 10.72
CA GLY A 92 10.45 15.56 10.70
C GLY A 92 11.54 16.62 10.52
N ARG A 93 12.76 16.27 10.09
CA ARG A 93 13.88 17.22 10.02
C ARG A 93 13.89 17.95 8.69
N LYS A 94 14.21 19.26 8.72
CA LYS A 94 14.19 20.11 7.52
C LYS A 94 15.00 19.55 6.34
N TRP A 95 16.16 18.93 6.59
CA TRP A 95 16.96 18.35 5.50
C TRP A 95 16.34 17.08 4.90
N GLN A 96 15.45 16.38 5.64
CA GLN A 96 14.71 15.24 5.14
C GLN A 96 13.58 15.71 4.21
N PHE A 97 12.83 16.72 4.61
CA PHE A 97 11.88 17.40 3.73
C PHE A 97 12.55 18.01 2.49
N ASN A 98 13.74 18.64 2.64
CA ASN A 98 14.53 19.08 1.50
C ASN A 98 14.88 17.90 0.56
N GLY A 99 15.25 16.75 1.11
CA GLY A 99 15.52 15.54 0.33
C GLY A 99 14.31 15.06 -0.45
N MET A 100 13.14 15.03 0.19
CA MET A 100 11.85 14.71 -0.43
C MET A 100 11.52 15.70 -1.56
N SER A 101 11.54 16.99 -1.26
CA SER A 101 11.26 18.06 -2.23
C SER A 101 12.17 17.98 -3.46
N VAL A 102 13.48 17.74 -3.26
CA VAL A 102 14.41 17.57 -4.38
C VAL A 102 14.11 16.30 -5.17
N ALA A 103 13.78 15.18 -4.50
CA ALA A 103 13.46 13.94 -5.18
C ALA A 103 12.21 14.06 -6.07
N VAL A 104 11.20 14.77 -5.59
CA VAL A 104 9.97 15.06 -6.35
C VAL A 104 10.27 16.07 -7.47
N ASN A 105 10.71 17.27 -7.13
CA ASN A 105 10.82 18.39 -8.08
C ASN A 105 11.89 18.19 -9.17
N SER A 106 12.84 17.26 -8.96
CA SER A 106 13.84 16.96 -10.00
C SER A 106 13.25 16.21 -11.21
N LEU A 107 12.07 15.62 -11.08
CA LEU A 107 11.44 14.79 -12.09
C LEU A 107 9.98 15.15 -12.37
N LEU A 108 9.34 15.91 -11.47
CA LEU A 108 7.95 16.32 -11.63
C LEU A 108 7.80 17.16 -12.89
N ARG A 109 6.87 16.80 -13.78
CA ARG A 109 6.54 17.58 -14.98
C ARG A 109 5.57 18.70 -14.61
N ASP A 110 5.54 19.78 -15.40
CA ASP A 110 4.73 20.97 -15.12
C ASP A 110 3.22 20.68 -15.04
N GLU A 111 2.76 19.68 -15.82
CA GLU A 111 1.37 19.23 -15.84
C GLU A 111 0.96 18.40 -14.62
N THR A 112 1.92 17.78 -13.91
CA THR A 112 1.64 16.90 -12.78
C THR A 112 1.56 17.71 -11.48
N LYS A 113 0.46 17.60 -10.73
CA LYS A 113 0.31 18.25 -9.42
C LYS A 113 0.90 17.38 -8.32
N PHE A 114 1.76 17.96 -7.50
CA PHE A 114 2.21 17.32 -6.27
C PHE A 114 1.22 17.64 -5.13
N LEU A 115 0.67 16.60 -4.52
CA LEU A 115 -0.24 16.65 -3.37
C LEU A 115 0.35 15.78 -2.26
N GLY A 116 0.64 16.37 -1.11
CA GLY A 116 1.19 15.64 0.03
C GLY A 116 0.51 16.03 1.32
N VAL A 117 0.44 15.13 2.28
CA VAL A 117 0.01 15.41 3.64
C VAL A 117 1.12 15.09 4.63
N VAL A 118 1.14 15.78 5.76
CA VAL A 118 2.12 15.60 6.83
C VAL A 118 1.52 14.69 7.89
N ALA A 119 2.24 13.62 8.23
CA ALA A 119 1.83 12.69 9.26
C ALA A 119 2.17 13.19 10.67
N ARG A 120 1.46 12.66 11.67
CA ARG A 120 1.82 12.88 13.07
C ARG A 120 3.07 12.14 13.48
N ALA A 121 3.21 10.89 13.03
CA ALA A 121 4.23 9.97 13.50
C ALA A 121 5.65 10.42 13.08
N HIS A 122 6.15 9.95 11.97
CA HIS A 122 7.55 10.20 11.57
C HIS A 122 7.81 11.65 11.18
N ASP A 123 6.85 12.33 10.55
CA ASP A 123 7.02 13.74 10.18
C ASP A 123 7.05 14.67 11.40
N GLY A 124 6.33 14.33 12.47
CA GLY A 124 6.31 15.06 13.74
C GLY A 124 7.28 14.56 14.82
N TRP A 125 8.11 13.55 14.56
CA TRP A 125 8.85 12.84 15.62
C TRP A 125 9.83 13.67 16.41
N THR A 126 10.60 14.56 15.79
CA THR A 126 11.67 15.34 16.47
C THR A 126 11.43 16.83 16.49
N MET A 127 10.38 17.30 15.83
CA MET A 127 10.02 18.71 15.71
C MET A 127 8.54 18.85 16.02
N ASP A 128 8.14 20.03 16.53
CA ASP A 128 6.72 20.37 16.65
C ASP A 128 6.09 20.45 15.27
N ARG A 129 4.81 20.08 15.18
CA ARG A 129 4.11 19.95 13.90
C ARG A 129 3.93 21.29 13.18
N LYS A 130 3.75 22.37 13.90
CA LYS A 130 3.71 23.72 13.32
C LYS A 130 4.98 24.06 12.56
N THR A 131 6.13 23.72 13.11
CA THR A 131 7.44 23.86 12.44
C THR A 131 7.52 22.95 11.22
N VAL A 132 7.02 21.73 11.30
CA VAL A 132 7.01 20.76 10.18
C VAL A 132 6.09 21.25 9.06
N HIS A 133 4.88 21.75 9.38
CA HIS A 133 3.98 22.37 8.41
C HIS A 133 4.64 23.55 7.68
N GLN A 134 5.41 24.38 8.42
CA GLN A 134 6.16 25.47 7.79
C GLN A 134 7.26 24.95 6.85
N TYR A 135 7.97 23.84 7.22
CA TYR A 135 8.95 23.22 6.32
C TYR A 135 8.28 22.68 5.07
N TYR A 136 7.16 22.00 5.21
CA TYR A 136 6.39 21.47 4.10
C TYR A 136 5.95 22.58 3.15
N THR A 137 5.30 23.63 3.68
CA THR A 137 4.83 24.78 2.89
C THR A 137 5.96 25.53 2.20
N ASP A 138 7.07 25.81 2.91
CA ASP A 138 8.25 26.51 2.36
C ASP A 138 8.87 25.76 1.17
N LEU A 139 8.78 24.43 1.15
CA LEU A 139 9.47 23.58 0.19
C LEU A 139 8.61 23.13 -0.98
N THR A 140 7.31 23.01 -0.75
CA THR A 140 6.36 22.52 -1.76
C THR A 140 5.50 23.65 -2.34
N GLY A 141 5.30 24.72 -1.59
CA GLY A 141 4.35 25.79 -1.92
C GLY A 141 2.89 25.41 -1.63
N ASN A 142 2.63 24.21 -1.11
CA ASN A 142 1.28 23.73 -0.79
C ASN A 142 0.92 24.04 0.66
N ALA A 143 -0.38 24.25 0.93
CA ALA A 143 -0.90 24.23 2.29
C ALA A 143 -0.89 22.80 2.84
N PRO A 144 -0.74 22.60 4.17
CA PRO A 144 -0.84 21.27 4.79
C PRO A 144 -2.21 20.62 4.59
N ASP A 145 -3.28 21.37 4.76
CA ASP A 145 -4.63 20.98 4.38
C ASP A 145 -5.01 21.67 3.08
N PHE A 146 -5.62 20.95 2.16
CA PHE A 146 -5.95 21.50 0.85
C PHE A 146 -7.19 20.84 0.24
N HIS A 147 -7.85 21.61 -0.61
CA HIS A 147 -8.85 21.13 -1.56
C HIS A 147 -8.47 21.65 -2.94
N VAL A 148 -8.24 20.77 -3.89
CA VAL A 148 -7.90 21.12 -5.29
C VAL A 148 -8.76 20.29 -6.24
N VAL A 149 -9.02 20.86 -7.43
CA VAL A 149 -9.75 20.17 -8.49
C VAL A 149 -8.80 19.92 -9.67
N ILE A 150 -8.68 18.66 -10.09
CA ILE A 150 -7.84 18.23 -11.21
C ILE A 150 -8.70 17.42 -12.18
N GLY A 151 -8.75 17.82 -13.44
CA GLY A 151 -9.59 17.12 -14.43
C GLY A 151 -11.10 17.12 -14.09
N GLY A 152 -11.54 18.04 -13.21
CA GLY A 152 -12.90 18.09 -12.68
C GLY A 152 -13.16 17.11 -11.54
N TYR A 153 -12.13 16.44 -10.97
CA TYR A 153 -12.22 15.60 -9.78
C TYR A 153 -11.65 16.34 -8.56
N HIS A 154 -12.31 16.19 -7.41
CA HIS A 154 -11.92 16.82 -6.16
C HIS A 154 -10.89 15.98 -5.41
N PHE A 155 -9.82 16.63 -4.94
CA PHE A 155 -8.78 16.05 -4.09
C PHE A 155 -8.69 16.85 -2.81
N ILE A 156 -8.94 16.21 -1.68
CA ILE A 156 -8.95 16.82 -0.35
C ILE A 156 -7.89 16.13 0.50
N GLY A 157 -6.91 16.89 0.98
CA GLY A 157 -5.85 16.36 1.83
C GLY A 157 -5.87 16.99 3.22
N LEU A 158 -5.67 16.17 4.25
CA LEU A 158 -5.58 16.60 5.64
C LEU A 158 -4.26 16.12 6.24
N SER A 159 -3.43 17.06 6.66
CA SER A 159 -2.26 16.79 7.49
C SER A 159 -2.66 16.67 8.95
N ALA A 160 -1.84 15.96 9.74
CA ALA A 160 -2.04 15.97 11.20
C ALA A 160 -2.05 17.42 11.71
N SER A 161 -2.92 17.72 12.67
CA SER A 161 -3.09 19.06 13.26
C SER A 161 -1.75 19.68 13.67
N ASP A 162 -1.59 20.97 13.58
CA ASP A 162 -0.41 21.69 14.06
C ASP A 162 -0.36 21.81 15.60
N ASP A 163 -1.45 21.42 16.27
CA ASP A 163 -1.52 21.22 17.73
C ASP A 163 -0.96 19.82 18.09
N ASP A 164 0.16 19.80 18.80
CA ASP A 164 0.82 18.55 19.19
C ASP A 164 0.01 17.68 20.16
N GLU A 165 -1.03 18.21 20.79
CA GLU A 165 -1.92 17.47 21.68
C GLU A 165 -3.02 16.72 20.93
N GLN A 166 -3.32 17.11 19.68
CA GLN A 166 -4.38 16.51 18.86
C GLN A 166 -3.80 15.85 17.60
N HIS A 167 -4.47 14.81 17.11
CA HIS A 167 -4.16 14.22 15.79
C HIS A 167 -4.74 15.06 14.67
N TYR A 168 -6.05 15.21 14.74
CA TYR A 168 -6.85 16.09 13.90
C TYR A 168 -7.78 16.87 14.83
N ASP A 169 -7.99 18.15 14.58
CA ASP A 169 -8.86 18.97 15.40
C ASP A 169 -10.30 19.05 14.87
N ASP A 170 -11.22 19.49 15.71
CA ASP A 170 -12.65 19.62 15.35
C ASP A 170 -12.86 20.58 14.17
N GLY A 171 -11.98 21.55 13.98
CA GLY A 171 -12.01 22.47 12.84
C GLY A 171 -11.71 21.78 11.52
N GLN A 172 -10.70 20.90 11.51
CA GLN A 172 -10.37 20.07 10.34
C GLN A 172 -11.50 19.09 10.00
N VAL A 173 -12.11 18.45 11.01
CA VAL A 173 -13.26 17.56 10.82
C VAL A 173 -14.46 18.31 10.22
N ALA A 174 -14.77 19.50 10.75
CA ALA A 174 -15.85 20.34 10.24
C ALA A 174 -15.56 20.87 8.83
N TRP A 175 -14.30 21.23 8.56
CA TRP A 175 -13.85 21.69 7.24
C TRP A 175 -13.96 20.56 6.20
N LEU A 176 -13.49 19.35 6.51
CA LEU A 176 -13.63 18.19 5.61
C LEU A 176 -15.09 17.96 5.24
N ARG A 177 -16.01 18.00 6.22
CA ARG A 177 -17.44 17.86 5.95
C ARG A 177 -17.96 18.92 4.98
N ALA A 178 -17.60 20.17 5.20
CA ALA A 178 -18.04 21.27 4.34
C ALA A 178 -17.52 21.15 2.90
N GLU A 179 -16.26 20.73 2.72
CA GLU A 179 -15.67 20.51 1.40
C GLU A 179 -16.32 19.32 0.67
N LEU A 180 -16.63 18.25 1.40
CA LEU A 180 -17.35 17.09 0.85
C LEU A 180 -18.80 17.43 0.48
N GLU A 181 -19.49 18.21 1.30
CA GLU A 181 -20.84 18.74 0.98
C GLU A 181 -20.81 19.60 -0.29
N ALA A 182 -19.81 20.46 -0.43
CA ALA A 182 -19.65 21.30 -1.62
C ALA A 182 -19.38 20.47 -2.89
N ALA A 183 -18.45 19.50 -2.81
CA ALA A 183 -18.14 18.60 -3.92
C ALA A 183 -19.35 17.74 -4.32
N THR A 184 -20.09 17.22 -3.33
CA THR A 184 -21.33 16.44 -3.56
C THR A 184 -22.44 17.27 -4.21
N ALA A 185 -22.57 18.54 -3.82
CA ALA A 185 -23.55 19.46 -4.42
C ALA A 185 -23.20 19.78 -5.89
N GLU A 186 -21.92 19.74 -6.27
CA GLU A 186 -21.47 19.93 -7.65
C GLU A 186 -21.78 18.68 -8.51
N ASP A 187 -21.40 17.49 -8.05
CA ASP A 187 -21.72 16.23 -8.72
C ASP A 187 -21.73 15.06 -7.72
N PRO A 188 -22.91 14.54 -7.32
CA PRO A 188 -23.02 13.49 -6.32
C PRO A 188 -22.57 12.10 -6.81
N LEU A 189 -22.37 11.93 -8.12
CA LEU A 189 -21.92 10.66 -8.72
C LEU A 189 -20.42 10.64 -9.03
N LYS A 190 -19.74 11.76 -8.84
CA LYS A 190 -18.33 11.88 -9.16
C LYS A 190 -17.49 11.50 -7.95
N PRO A 191 -16.46 10.65 -8.12
CA PRO A 191 -15.54 10.32 -7.03
C PRO A 191 -14.86 11.56 -6.44
N VAL A 192 -14.75 11.60 -5.11
CA VAL A 192 -13.97 12.58 -4.36
C VAL A 192 -12.82 11.84 -3.69
N PHE A 193 -11.60 12.23 -3.98
CA PHE A 193 -10.39 11.62 -3.44
C PHE A 193 -9.98 12.34 -2.16
N VAL A 194 -10.06 11.61 -1.04
CA VAL A 194 -9.59 12.09 0.27
C VAL A 194 -8.26 11.44 0.60
N MET A 195 -7.38 12.14 1.27
CA MET A 195 -6.11 11.61 1.72
C MET A 195 -5.72 12.14 3.10
N HIS A 196 -5.38 11.25 3.99
CA HIS A 196 -4.80 11.49 5.31
C HIS A 196 -3.95 10.28 5.70
N HIS A 197 -3.07 10.40 6.71
CA HIS A 197 -2.05 9.38 6.90
C HIS A 197 -2.56 8.12 7.59
N GLU A 198 -3.23 8.25 8.72
CA GLU A 198 -3.73 7.12 9.51
C GLU A 198 -4.98 6.50 8.86
N HIS A 199 -5.11 5.17 8.92
CA HIS A 199 -6.31 4.51 8.39
C HIS A 199 -7.59 4.87 9.15
N VAL A 200 -8.72 4.92 8.45
CA VAL A 200 -10.03 4.91 9.12
C VAL A 200 -10.26 3.54 9.75
N ARG A 201 -10.64 3.53 11.02
CA ARG A 201 -10.80 2.29 11.81
C ARG A 201 -11.81 1.33 11.20
N ASN A 202 -11.47 0.03 11.22
CA ASN A 202 -12.26 -1.07 10.70
C ASN A 202 -12.57 -0.98 9.19
N THR A 203 -11.64 -0.43 8.41
CA THR A 203 -11.68 -0.40 6.95
C THR A 203 -10.63 -1.34 6.34
N VAL A 204 -9.50 -0.83 5.93
CA VAL A 204 -8.43 -1.58 5.25
C VAL A 204 -7.59 -2.44 6.22
N TYR A 205 -6.80 -3.34 5.69
CA TYR A 205 -5.84 -4.16 6.45
C TYR A 205 -4.91 -3.28 7.30
N GLY A 206 -4.81 -3.60 8.58
CA GLY A 206 -4.10 -2.82 9.58
C GLY A 206 -5.01 -1.93 10.43
N SER A 207 -6.24 -1.63 10.01
CA SER A 207 -7.08 -0.63 10.66
C SER A 207 -7.99 -1.15 11.77
N SER A 208 -8.06 -2.45 12.01
CA SER A 208 -8.91 -3.03 13.07
C SER A 208 -8.40 -2.66 14.47
N ASP A 209 -9.28 -2.77 15.47
CA ASP A 209 -8.90 -2.56 16.87
C ASP A 209 -7.75 -3.48 17.34
N PHE A 210 -7.69 -4.69 16.78
CA PHE A 210 -6.63 -5.62 17.08
C PHE A 210 -5.30 -5.22 16.43
N GLU A 211 -5.32 -4.84 15.17
CA GLU A 211 -4.13 -4.44 14.42
C GLU A 211 -3.58 -3.10 14.92
N GLY A 212 -4.46 -2.16 15.28
CA GLY A 212 -4.12 -0.98 16.05
C GLY A 212 -3.63 0.24 15.25
N TRP A 213 -3.74 0.23 13.92
CA TRP A 213 -3.34 1.34 13.05
C TRP A 213 -4.53 2.19 12.55
N GLY A 214 -5.75 1.89 13.01
CA GLY A 214 -6.96 2.59 12.63
C GLY A 214 -7.39 3.65 13.64
N GLU A 215 -7.83 4.82 13.14
CA GLU A 215 -8.32 5.97 13.90
C GLU A 215 -9.76 6.32 13.55
N THR A 216 -10.45 7.02 14.43
CA THR A 216 -11.89 7.28 14.29
C THR A 216 -12.23 8.72 13.86
N PHE A 217 -11.25 9.58 13.70
CA PHE A 217 -11.46 11.02 13.51
C PHE A 217 -12.41 11.40 12.38
N PHE A 218 -12.31 10.68 11.27
CA PHE A 218 -13.10 10.95 10.06
C PHE A 218 -14.24 9.98 9.81
N THR A 219 -14.39 8.93 10.62
CA THR A 219 -15.42 7.88 10.43
C THR A 219 -16.81 8.49 10.27
N ASP A 220 -17.20 9.41 11.19
CA ASP A 220 -18.52 10.01 11.19
C ASP A 220 -18.75 11.02 10.06
N VAL A 221 -17.70 11.51 9.43
CA VAL A 221 -17.82 12.34 8.24
C VAL A 221 -17.91 11.48 7.00
N LEU A 222 -16.91 10.60 6.77
CA LEU A 222 -16.76 9.88 5.52
C LEU A 222 -17.91 8.93 5.21
N LYS A 223 -18.53 8.32 6.23
CA LYS A 223 -19.69 7.42 6.06
C LYS A 223 -20.91 8.08 5.41
N ASP A 224 -21.02 9.41 5.47
CA ASP A 224 -22.13 10.16 4.89
C ASP A 224 -21.92 10.45 3.38
N PHE A 225 -20.73 10.13 2.83
CA PHE A 225 -20.35 10.48 1.46
C PHE A 225 -19.90 9.23 0.67
N PRO A 226 -20.84 8.48 0.07
CA PRO A 226 -20.54 7.22 -0.61
C PRO A 226 -19.55 7.33 -1.79
N GLN A 227 -19.45 8.51 -2.43
CA GLN A 227 -18.52 8.78 -3.53
C GLN A 227 -17.06 8.98 -3.08
N VAL A 228 -16.79 9.00 -1.78
CA VAL A 228 -15.42 9.16 -1.29
C VAL A 228 -14.59 7.92 -1.57
N VAL A 229 -13.37 8.15 -2.07
CA VAL A 229 -12.27 7.20 -2.13
C VAL A 229 -11.14 7.75 -1.27
N ASP A 230 -10.98 7.13 -0.09
CA ASP A 230 -10.03 7.55 0.94
C ASP A 230 -8.71 6.78 0.81
N PHE A 231 -7.60 7.50 0.67
CA PHE A 231 -6.25 6.94 0.63
C PHE A 231 -5.52 7.18 1.95
N SER A 232 -5.02 6.10 2.56
CA SER A 232 -4.28 6.15 3.81
C SER A 232 -3.07 5.20 3.84
N GLY A 233 -2.06 5.51 4.65
CA GLY A 233 -0.79 4.78 4.77
C GLY A 233 -0.57 4.17 6.17
N HIS A 234 0.54 4.54 6.82
CA HIS A 234 0.86 4.29 8.23
C HIS A 234 1.18 2.84 8.61
N SER A 235 0.35 1.86 8.26
CA SER A 235 0.56 0.46 8.64
C SER A 235 1.68 -0.23 7.87
N HIS A 236 2.09 0.29 6.72
CA HIS A 236 3.03 -0.33 5.79
C HIS A 236 2.59 -1.71 5.28
N TYR A 237 1.31 -2.05 5.42
CA TYR A 237 0.81 -3.34 5.01
C TYR A 237 0.70 -3.43 3.48
N PRO A 238 0.88 -4.64 2.89
CA PRO A 238 0.97 -4.77 1.44
C PRO A 238 -0.28 -4.29 0.71
N LEU A 239 -0.13 -3.43 -0.26
CA LEU A 239 -1.24 -2.93 -1.07
C LEU A 239 -1.94 -4.03 -1.88
N ASN A 240 -1.26 -5.11 -2.20
CA ASN A 240 -1.83 -6.25 -2.92
C ASN A 240 -2.45 -7.32 -2.01
N ASP A 241 -2.46 -7.11 -0.69
CA ASP A 241 -3.34 -7.88 0.18
C ASP A 241 -4.79 -7.50 -0.16
N PRO A 242 -5.68 -8.46 -0.41
CA PRO A 242 -7.05 -8.15 -0.81
C PRO A 242 -7.82 -7.28 0.19
N ARG A 243 -7.40 -7.25 1.45
CA ARG A 243 -7.98 -6.38 2.48
C ARG A 243 -7.53 -4.92 2.40
N SER A 244 -6.56 -4.59 1.55
CA SER A 244 -6.06 -3.20 1.37
C SER A 244 -6.98 -2.33 0.49
N VAL A 245 -8.02 -2.90 -0.10
CA VAL A 245 -9.12 -2.18 -0.74
C VAL A 245 -10.42 -2.61 -0.05
N TRP A 246 -11.09 -1.67 0.57
CA TRP A 246 -12.31 -1.90 1.34
C TRP A 246 -13.45 -1.02 0.83
N GLN A 247 -14.65 -1.57 0.79
CA GLN A 247 -15.89 -0.85 0.48
C GLN A 247 -16.93 -1.14 1.56
N GLY A 248 -17.35 -0.10 2.26
CA GLY A 248 -18.46 -0.10 3.20
C GLY A 248 -19.38 1.08 2.88
N GLU A 249 -19.53 2.06 3.76
CA GLU A 249 -20.29 3.29 3.49
C GLU A 249 -19.58 4.17 2.46
N PHE A 250 -18.27 4.10 2.37
CA PHE A 250 -17.40 4.74 1.37
C PHE A 250 -16.35 3.71 0.89
N THR A 251 -15.39 4.13 0.07
CA THR A 251 -14.25 3.27 -0.32
C THR A 251 -12.99 3.71 0.40
N ALA A 252 -12.25 2.77 1.01
CA ALA A 252 -10.92 3.02 1.58
C ALA A 252 -9.86 2.19 0.87
N VAL A 253 -8.66 2.78 0.68
CA VAL A 253 -7.53 2.21 -0.05
C VAL A 253 -6.25 2.40 0.75
N GLY A 254 -5.67 1.31 1.23
CA GLY A 254 -4.34 1.31 1.85
C GLY A 254 -3.25 1.48 0.79
N THR A 255 -2.34 2.43 0.98
CA THR A 255 -1.31 2.78 -0.01
C THR A 255 -0.07 1.90 0.02
N GLY A 256 0.01 0.94 0.96
CA GLY A 256 1.22 0.18 1.20
C GLY A 256 2.35 1.06 1.74
N ALA A 257 3.58 0.83 1.30
CA ALA A 257 4.70 1.68 1.67
C ALA A 257 5.79 1.72 0.60
N ILE A 258 6.50 2.84 0.52
CA ILE A 258 7.70 2.98 -0.32
C ILE A 258 8.95 2.44 0.42
N HIS A 259 8.97 2.43 1.75
CA HIS A 259 10.19 2.19 2.51
C HIS A 259 10.41 0.75 2.97
N TYR A 260 9.38 0.09 3.54
CA TYR A 260 9.41 -1.32 3.98
C TYR A 260 7.99 -1.84 4.17
N ALA A 261 7.83 -3.17 4.28
CA ALA A 261 6.54 -3.80 4.60
C ALA A 261 6.49 -4.28 6.05
N GLU A 262 5.29 -4.25 6.61
CA GLU A 262 4.95 -4.73 7.94
C GLU A 262 3.67 -5.59 7.87
N PHE A 263 3.40 -6.42 8.88
CA PHE A 263 2.26 -7.32 8.91
C PHE A 263 1.74 -7.52 10.33
N THR A 264 0.48 -7.86 10.45
CA THR A 264 -0.07 -8.52 11.64
C THR A 264 -0.30 -10.00 11.34
N ILE A 265 0.23 -10.88 12.17
CA ILE A 265 0.04 -12.33 12.05
C ILE A 265 -0.18 -12.91 13.45
N ASP A 266 -1.29 -13.60 13.66
CA ASP A 266 -1.73 -14.09 14.97
C ASP A 266 -1.68 -12.97 16.03
N ASP A 267 -0.93 -13.14 17.13
CA ASP A 267 -0.78 -12.15 18.22
C ASP A 267 0.30 -11.09 17.94
N LEU A 268 1.05 -11.22 16.82
CA LEU A 268 2.11 -10.30 16.45
C LEU A 268 1.54 -9.13 15.65
N ARG A 269 1.38 -7.99 16.31
CA ARG A 269 0.82 -6.76 15.68
C ARG A 269 1.75 -6.10 14.67
N THR A 270 3.07 -6.26 14.89
CA THR A 270 4.10 -5.64 14.05
C THR A 270 5.14 -6.68 13.69
N TYR A 271 4.91 -7.42 12.62
CA TYR A 271 5.85 -8.41 12.13
C TYR A 271 6.60 -7.88 10.91
N HIS A 272 7.93 -7.93 10.99
CA HIS A 272 8.82 -7.56 9.90
C HIS A 272 9.47 -8.83 9.33
N PRO A 273 9.04 -9.31 8.16
CA PRO A 273 9.67 -10.46 7.54
C PRO A 273 11.09 -10.13 7.06
N ASP A 274 11.92 -11.15 6.93
CA ASP A 274 13.25 -11.01 6.34
C ASP A 274 13.17 -10.40 4.94
N GLY A 275 13.90 -9.32 4.70
CA GLY A 275 13.89 -8.60 3.44
C GLY A 275 12.73 -7.59 3.31
N ASN A 276 11.95 -7.31 4.35
CA ASN A 276 10.88 -6.31 4.34
C ASN A 276 11.33 -4.96 3.76
N GLY A 277 12.55 -4.54 4.01
CA GLY A 277 13.14 -3.32 3.44
C GLY A 277 13.40 -3.37 1.92
N GLN A 278 13.12 -4.47 1.24
CA GLN A 278 13.13 -4.59 -0.24
C GLN A 278 11.74 -4.41 -0.85
N VAL A 279 10.77 -3.97 -0.08
CA VAL A 279 9.43 -3.60 -0.56
C VAL A 279 9.42 -2.12 -0.91
N ALA A 280 8.82 -1.78 -2.05
CA ALA A 280 8.49 -0.41 -2.43
C ALA A 280 7.32 -0.48 -3.42
N THR A 281 6.16 -0.02 -3.00
CA THR A 281 4.92 -0.14 -3.77
C THR A 281 4.18 1.19 -3.86
N CYS A 282 3.38 1.35 -4.91
CA CYS A 282 2.44 2.46 -5.07
C CYS A 282 1.24 2.02 -5.91
N TRP A 283 0.16 2.77 -5.85
CA TRP A 283 -0.95 2.65 -6.79
C TRP A 283 -0.74 3.55 -8.01
N ILE A 284 -1.01 3.00 -9.19
CA ILE A 284 -1.37 3.76 -10.37
C ILE A 284 -2.89 3.76 -10.40
N VAL A 285 -3.48 4.93 -10.19
CA VAL A 285 -4.92 5.13 -10.12
C VAL A 285 -5.38 5.80 -11.40
N GLU A 286 -6.39 5.24 -12.02
CA GLU A 286 -6.99 5.77 -13.25
C GLU A 286 -8.50 5.87 -13.08
N VAL A 287 -9.09 6.88 -13.68
CA VAL A 287 -10.55 7.09 -13.71
C VAL A 287 -10.99 7.22 -15.15
N ASP A 288 -12.06 6.55 -15.53
CA ASP A 288 -12.68 6.69 -16.85
C ASP A 288 -13.86 7.67 -16.86
N ALA A 289 -14.41 7.93 -18.05
CA ALA A 289 -15.53 8.86 -18.23
C ALA A 289 -16.83 8.40 -17.55
N ASN A 290 -16.93 7.12 -17.12
CA ASN A 290 -18.07 6.57 -16.40
C ASN A 290 -17.85 6.58 -14.87
N ASN A 291 -16.80 7.26 -14.38
CA ASN A 291 -16.37 7.29 -12.99
C ASN A 291 -15.99 5.91 -12.43
N ARG A 292 -15.64 4.93 -13.29
CA ARG A 292 -14.99 3.71 -12.83
C ARG A 292 -13.54 4.03 -12.47
N ILE A 293 -13.06 3.41 -11.41
CA ILE A 293 -11.69 3.61 -10.94
C ILE A 293 -10.91 2.31 -11.08
N ARG A 294 -9.78 2.36 -11.79
CA ARG A 294 -8.82 1.26 -11.89
C ARG A 294 -7.65 1.53 -10.96
N LEU A 295 -7.43 0.63 -9.99
CA LEU A 295 -6.31 0.64 -9.07
C LEU A 295 -5.32 -0.44 -9.51
N ARG A 296 -4.13 -0.05 -9.96
CA ARG A 296 -3.06 -1.00 -10.32
C ARG A 296 -1.90 -0.87 -9.34
N GLY A 297 -1.71 -1.91 -8.51
CA GLY A 297 -0.61 -1.98 -7.56
C GLY A 297 0.72 -2.24 -8.27
N LEU A 298 1.70 -1.35 -8.10
CA LEU A 298 3.00 -1.41 -8.75
C LEU A 298 4.10 -1.74 -7.75
N ASP A 299 4.87 -2.81 -7.99
CA ASP A 299 6.18 -3.02 -7.37
C ASP A 299 7.22 -2.13 -8.07
N ILE A 300 7.62 -1.06 -7.40
CA ILE A 300 8.55 -0.06 -7.92
C ILE A 300 9.94 -0.67 -8.18
N LEU A 301 10.37 -1.63 -7.34
CA LEU A 301 11.71 -2.21 -7.46
C LEU A 301 11.79 -3.22 -8.58
N ALA A 302 10.82 -4.11 -8.70
CA ALA A 302 10.73 -5.09 -9.77
C ALA A 302 10.17 -4.53 -11.07
N GLN A 303 9.51 -3.34 -11.04
CA GLN A 303 8.86 -2.71 -12.19
C GLN A 303 7.76 -3.60 -12.79
N LYS A 304 6.90 -4.13 -11.93
CA LYS A 304 5.82 -5.06 -12.29
C LYS A 304 4.55 -4.71 -11.53
N TYR A 305 3.41 -5.00 -12.15
CA TYR A 305 2.15 -4.96 -11.44
C TYR A 305 2.02 -6.18 -10.51
N LEU A 306 1.47 -5.94 -9.32
CA LEU A 306 1.18 -6.94 -8.28
C LEU A 306 -0.29 -7.36 -8.30
N CYS A 307 -1.17 -6.40 -8.54
CA CYS A 307 -2.62 -6.59 -8.50
C CYS A 307 -3.34 -5.50 -9.30
N GLU A 308 -4.60 -5.74 -9.60
CA GLU A 308 -5.51 -4.78 -10.22
C GLU A 308 -6.90 -4.91 -9.59
N TYR A 309 -7.56 -3.78 -9.35
CA TYR A 309 -8.96 -3.69 -8.91
C TYR A 309 -9.70 -2.68 -9.79
N ILE A 310 -10.93 -3.00 -10.15
CA ILE A 310 -11.87 -2.10 -10.81
C ILE A 310 -12.99 -1.77 -9.83
N LEU A 311 -13.15 -0.51 -9.50
CA LEU A 311 -14.26 0.01 -8.71
C LEU A 311 -15.29 0.58 -9.69
N ASP A 312 -16.40 -0.10 -9.86
CA ASP A 312 -17.51 0.41 -10.66
C ASP A 312 -18.20 1.53 -9.89
N ASN A 313 -18.14 2.74 -10.39
CA ASN A 313 -18.62 3.99 -9.78
C ASN A 313 -18.88 3.90 -8.26
N PRO A 314 -17.91 4.25 -7.40
CA PRO A 314 -17.99 4.03 -5.95
C PRO A 314 -19.12 4.82 -5.27
N ALA A 315 -19.68 5.84 -5.93
CA ALA A 315 -20.84 6.60 -5.45
C ALA A 315 -22.13 5.77 -5.38
N ASP A 316 -22.22 4.68 -6.17
CA ASP A 316 -23.37 3.78 -6.14
C ASP A 316 -23.10 2.61 -5.16
N PRO A 317 -23.83 2.53 -4.03
CA PRO A 317 -23.67 1.41 -3.10
C PRO A 317 -23.93 0.02 -3.69
N ALA A 318 -24.66 -0.07 -4.80
CA ALA A 318 -24.91 -1.35 -5.47
C ALA A 318 -23.64 -1.93 -6.14
N ASN A 319 -22.67 -1.07 -6.46
CA ASN A 319 -21.42 -1.43 -7.15
C ASN A 319 -20.27 -1.78 -6.18
N ARG A 320 -20.58 -2.05 -4.91
CA ARG A 320 -19.56 -2.36 -3.90
C ARG A 320 -19.23 -3.85 -3.89
N ASP A 321 -18.22 -4.24 -4.66
CA ASP A 321 -17.78 -5.64 -4.77
C ASP A 321 -16.63 -5.99 -3.80
N TYR A 322 -16.02 -4.99 -3.18
CA TYR A 322 -14.90 -5.18 -2.26
C TYR A 322 -15.30 -5.01 -0.79
N THR A 323 -16.55 -5.40 -0.44
CA THR A 323 -16.92 -5.50 0.98
C THR A 323 -16.27 -6.73 1.60
N PRO A 324 -15.89 -6.69 2.90
CA PRO A 324 -15.29 -7.84 3.58
C PRO A 324 -16.13 -9.11 3.46
N GLU A 325 -17.46 -9.00 3.53
CA GLU A 325 -18.40 -10.12 3.46
C GLU A 325 -18.39 -10.77 2.07
N LYS A 326 -18.55 -9.97 0.99
CA LYS A 326 -18.54 -10.48 -0.39
C LYS A 326 -17.20 -11.16 -0.70
N ARG A 327 -16.10 -10.57 -0.25
CA ARG A 327 -14.76 -11.12 -0.51
C ARG A 327 -14.48 -12.39 0.29
N ALA A 328 -14.91 -12.44 1.55
CA ALA A 328 -14.81 -13.64 2.36
C ALA A 328 -15.66 -14.79 1.77
N GLU A 329 -16.89 -14.49 1.30
CA GLU A 329 -17.76 -15.46 0.64
C GLU A 329 -17.17 -15.95 -0.70
N ALA A 330 -16.55 -15.07 -1.47
CA ALA A 330 -15.91 -15.39 -2.75
C ALA A 330 -14.57 -16.10 -2.60
N SER A 331 -13.94 -16.08 -1.41
CA SER A 331 -12.61 -16.64 -1.19
C SER A 331 -12.65 -18.16 -1.27
N LEU A 332 -11.85 -18.74 -2.18
CA LEU A 332 -11.76 -20.17 -2.39
C LEU A 332 -10.53 -20.77 -1.70
N PRO A 333 -10.60 -22.04 -1.23
CA PRO A 333 -9.44 -22.72 -0.67
C PRO A 333 -8.28 -22.75 -1.64
N PRO A 334 -7.06 -22.39 -1.22
CA PRO A 334 -5.86 -22.62 -2.02
C PRO A 334 -5.67 -24.11 -2.35
N VAL A 335 -5.03 -24.40 -3.46
CA VAL A 335 -4.84 -25.76 -3.93
C VAL A 335 -3.37 -26.08 -4.07
N PHE A 336 -2.89 -27.12 -3.38
CA PHE A 336 -1.56 -27.63 -3.60
C PHE A 336 -1.49 -28.41 -4.92
N PRO A 337 -0.32 -28.43 -5.63
CA PRO A 337 -0.13 -29.29 -6.78
C PRO A 337 -0.48 -30.77 -6.48
N ALA A 338 -1.05 -31.46 -7.45
CA ALA A 338 -1.56 -32.84 -7.25
C ALA A 338 -0.47 -33.86 -6.82
N ASP A 339 0.78 -33.59 -7.16
CA ASP A 339 1.94 -34.35 -6.77
C ASP A 339 2.72 -33.77 -5.59
N ALA A 340 2.15 -32.77 -4.93
CA ALA A 340 2.79 -32.10 -3.81
C ALA A 340 3.03 -33.07 -2.64
N SER A 341 4.21 -32.99 -2.08
CA SER A 341 4.60 -33.77 -0.90
C SER A 341 5.47 -32.94 0.02
N LEU A 342 5.46 -33.28 1.31
CA LEU A 342 6.35 -32.66 2.30
C LEU A 342 7.74 -33.30 2.21
N ASN A 343 8.75 -32.45 2.21
CA ASN A 343 10.13 -32.88 2.45
C ASN A 343 10.53 -32.44 3.88
N LEU A 344 10.87 -33.41 4.72
CA LEU A 344 11.22 -33.20 6.11
C LEU A 344 12.69 -33.50 6.33
N THR A 345 13.39 -32.59 7.00
CA THR A 345 14.83 -32.76 7.33
C THR A 345 15.09 -32.28 8.75
N ARG A 346 15.88 -33.01 9.52
CA ARG A 346 16.35 -32.58 10.84
C ARG A 346 17.74 -31.99 10.74
N ILE A 347 17.88 -30.76 11.20
CA ILE A 347 19.15 -30.04 11.24
C ILE A 347 19.26 -29.32 12.58
N ALA A 348 20.33 -29.55 13.31
CA ALA A 348 20.63 -28.86 14.59
C ALA A 348 19.47 -28.85 15.61
N GLY A 349 18.70 -29.95 15.68
CA GLY A 349 17.57 -30.09 16.61
C GLY A 349 16.24 -29.51 16.11
N LYS A 350 16.24 -28.87 14.98
CA LYS A 350 15.02 -28.35 14.32
C LYS A 350 14.49 -29.32 13.27
N LEU A 351 13.18 -29.36 13.13
CA LEU A 351 12.49 -29.98 12.01
C LEU A 351 12.24 -28.93 10.95
N HIS A 352 12.92 -29.05 9.80
CA HIS A 352 12.69 -28.23 8.61
C HIS A 352 11.67 -28.92 7.73
N ILE A 353 10.63 -28.17 7.38
CA ILE A 353 9.52 -28.59 6.55
C ILE A 353 9.58 -27.80 5.25
N THR A 354 9.62 -28.50 4.12
CA THR A 354 9.59 -27.89 2.80
C THR A 354 8.39 -28.42 2.04
N VAL A 355 7.61 -27.52 1.44
CA VAL A 355 6.41 -27.87 0.66
C VAL A 355 6.36 -27.01 -0.61
N PRO A 356 5.87 -27.53 -1.76
CA PRO A 356 5.55 -26.69 -2.91
C PRO A 356 4.55 -25.61 -2.54
N ALA A 357 4.65 -24.45 -3.18
CA ALA A 357 3.66 -23.40 -2.99
C ALA A 357 2.29 -23.86 -3.50
N ALA A 358 1.24 -23.54 -2.76
CA ALA A 358 -0.13 -23.72 -3.19
C ALA A 358 -0.52 -22.59 -4.17
N GLU A 359 -1.40 -22.89 -5.09
CA GLU A 359 -1.95 -21.93 -6.04
C GLU A 359 -3.28 -21.38 -5.53
N SER A 360 -3.52 -20.11 -5.78
CA SER A 360 -4.82 -19.50 -5.56
C SER A 360 -5.84 -20.04 -6.55
N ALA A 361 -7.04 -20.35 -6.07
CA ALA A 361 -8.14 -20.80 -6.91
C ALA A 361 -9.02 -19.66 -7.43
N ASP A 362 -8.91 -18.46 -6.84
CA ASP A 362 -9.71 -17.27 -7.12
C ASP A 362 -8.89 -16.05 -7.58
N GLY A 363 -7.57 -16.22 -7.76
CA GLY A 363 -6.64 -15.15 -8.12
C GLY A 363 -6.17 -14.27 -6.95
N MET A 364 -6.71 -14.47 -5.73
CA MET A 364 -6.23 -13.78 -4.53
C MET A 364 -4.95 -14.44 -4.02
N PRO A 365 -4.01 -13.69 -3.42
CA PRO A 365 -2.77 -14.28 -2.93
C PRO A 365 -3.00 -15.25 -1.78
N VAL A 366 -2.19 -16.33 -1.74
CA VAL A 366 -2.00 -17.11 -0.52
C VAL A 366 -1.14 -16.28 0.42
N VAL A 367 -1.65 -15.97 1.62
CA VAL A 367 -0.98 -15.02 2.53
C VAL A 367 -0.25 -15.70 3.68
N LEU A 368 -0.56 -16.97 3.98
CA LEU A 368 0.03 -17.66 5.11
C LEU A 368 0.12 -19.17 4.87
N TYR A 369 1.16 -19.80 5.42
CA TYR A 369 1.25 -21.24 5.54
C TYR A 369 1.40 -21.61 7.00
N ARG A 370 0.62 -22.62 7.45
CA ARG A 370 0.71 -23.15 8.80
C ARG A 370 1.11 -24.61 8.77
N ALA A 371 2.04 -25.00 9.66
CA ALA A 371 2.40 -26.39 9.89
C ALA A 371 2.01 -26.80 11.32
N TYR A 372 1.38 -27.95 11.42
CA TYR A 372 0.98 -28.58 12.67
C TYR A 372 1.78 -29.89 12.82
N VAL A 373 2.41 -30.06 13.96
CA VAL A 373 3.19 -31.24 14.27
C VAL A 373 2.52 -32.01 15.38
N TYR A 374 2.25 -33.30 15.16
CA TYR A 374 1.63 -34.21 16.08
C TYR A 374 2.63 -35.27 16.53
N ASN A 375 2.56 -35.71 17.79
CA ASN A 375 3.34 -36.83 18.30
C ASN A 375 2.76 -38.18 17.83
N GLU A 376 3.38 -39.30 18.21
CA GLU A 376 2.95 -40.67 17.87
C GLU A 376 1.53 -41.01 18.34
N ASN A 377 1.05 -40.34 19.40
CA ASN A 377 -0.30 -40.52 19.94
C ASN A 377 -1.36 -39.69 19.20
N GLY A 378 -0.96 -38.86 18.22
CA GLY A 378 -1.84 -37.98 17.47
C GLY A 378 -2.18 -36.69 18.23
N GLU A 379 -1.48 -36.38 19.31
CA GLU A 379 -1.64 -35.12 20.07
C GLU A 379 -0.82 -34.02 19.41
N GLU A 380 -1.38 -32.81 19.27
CA GLU A 380 -0.65 -31.66 18.73
C GLU A 380 0.50 -31.29 19.68
N PHE A 381 1.71 -31.38 19.14
CA PHE A 381 2.94 -31.03 19.85
C PHE A 381 3.27 -29.54 19.67
N ALA A 382 3.19 -29.03 18.45
CA ALA A 382 3.52 -27.66 18.13
C ALA A 382 2.87 -27.22 16.81
N LYS A 383 2.72 -25.93 16.64
CA LYS A 383 2.38 -25.28 15.37
C LYS A 383 3.39 -24.20 15.05
N THR A 384 3.58 -23.94 13.78
CA THR A 384 4.37 -22.82 13.25
C THR A 384 3.73 -22.27 12.00
N TRP A 385 4.17 -21.10 11.57
CA TRP A 385 3.72 -20.50 10.33
C TRP A 385 4.88 -19.83 9.58
N THR A 386 4.64 -19.53 8.32
CA THR A 386 5.52 -18.69 7.51
C THR A 386 4.70 -17.84 6.54
N LEU A 387 5.18 -16.62 6.30
CA LEU A 387 4.61 -15.69 5.35
C LEU A 387 5.25 -15.94 3.97
N PRO A 388 4.49 -16.30 2.93
CA PRO A 388 5.02 -16.33 1.57
C PRO A 388 5.30 -14.92 1.07
N LYS A 389 6.18 -14.80 0.08
CA LYS A 389 6.58 -13.48 -0.47
C LYS A 389 5.56 -12.92 -1.47
N TYR A 390 4.26 -13.03 -1.19
CA TYR A 390 3.20 -12.53 -2.06
C TYR A 390 3.22 -11.00 -2.25
N TYR A 391 3.80 -10.29 -1.30
CA TYR A 391 3.85 -8.82 -1.23
C TYR A 391 4.96 -8.18 -2.09
N VAL A 392 5.73 -8.97 -2.80
CA VAL A 392 6.73 -8.53 -3.79
C VAL A 392 6.60 -9.35 -5.06
N SER A 393 7.06 -8.78 -6.17
CA SER A 393 7.08 -9.51 -7.43
C SER A 393 8.07 -10.65 -7.38
N GLY A 394 7.58 -11.83 -7.64
CA GLY A 394 8.38 -13.05 -7.66
C GLY A 394 7.48 -14.28 -7.72
N ASP A 395 8.08 -15.42 -7.96
CA ASP A 395 7.40 -16.70 -8.04
C ASP A 395 8.04 -17.63 -7.02
N GLU A 396 7.54 -17.61 -5.80
CA GLU A 396 8.04 -18.47 -4.73
C GLU A 396 7.45 -19.87 -4.89
N LYS A 397 8.22 -20.76 -5.48
CA LYS A 397 7.81 -22.16 -5.78
C LYS A 397 7.85 -23.07 -4.57
N THR A 398 8.53 -22.67 -3.50
CA THR A 398 8.83 -23.56 -2.38
C THR A 398 8.74 -22.82 -1.07
N ILE A 399 7.88 -23.27 -0.18
CA ILE A 399 7.65 -22.73 1.15
C ILE A 399 8.48 -23.51 2.17
N ARG A 400 9.06 -22.79 3.15
CA ARG A 400 9.86 -23.36 4.23
C ARG A 400 9.31 -22.96 5.57
N LEU A 401 9.16 -23.97 6.45
CA LEU A 401 8.77 -23.77 7.86
C LEU A 401 9.77 -24.52 8.74
N GLU A 402 9.89 -24.08 10.00
CA GLU A 402 10.77 -24.70 10.98
C GLU A 402 10.04 -24.87 12.31
N ILE A 403 10.34 -25.98 13.01
CA ILE A 403 9.88 -26.24 14.37
C ILE A 403 11.04 -26.72 15.23
N ASP A 404 11.20 -26.09 16.38
CA ASP A 404 12.18 -26.48 17.38
C ASP A 404 11.68 -27.69 18.20
N GLY A 405 12.60 -28.60 18.53
CA GLY A 405 12.36 -29.69 19.48
C GLY A 405 11.30 -30.72 19.07
N ALA A 406 10.94 -30.80 17.80
CA ALA A 406 9.93 -31.76 17.33
C ALA A 406 10.24 -33.21 17.77
N PRO A 407 9.23 -34.05 18.14
CA PRO A 407 9.40 -35.45 18.55
C PRO A 407 10.23 -36.25 17.55
N ALA A 408 10.79 -37.38 17.97
CA ALA A 408 11.61 -38.23 17.09
C ALA A 408 10.81 -38.78 15.90
N SER A 409 9.51 -39.02 16.10
CA SER A 409 8.54 -39.51 15.13
C SER A 409 7.17 -38.88 15.37
N GLY A 410 6.35 -38.85 14.35
CA GLY A 410 5.03 -38.24 14.40
C GLY A 410 4.44 -37.92 13.02
N THR A 411 3.51 -36.99 12.99
CA THR A 411 2.87 -36.54 11.75
C THR A 411 3.01 -35.03 11.61
N VAL A 412 3.34 -34.58 10.41
CA VAL A 412 3.27 -33.17 10.01
C VAL A 412 2.10 -32.95 9.08
N LYS A 413 1.34 -31.88 9.28
CA LYS A 413 0.32 -31.40 8.34
C LYS A 413 0.60 -29.94 8.01
N VAL A 414 0.51 -29.56 6.75
CA VAL A 414 0.67 -28.18 6.28
C VAL A 414 -0.58 -27.74 5.53
N VAL A 415 -1.08 -26.55 5.82
CA VAL A 415 -2.15 -25.88 5.10
C VAL A 415 -1.66 -24.54 4.56
N ALA A 416 -2.24 -24.09 3.47
CA ALA A 416 -2.11 -22.77 2.90
C ALA A 416 -3.39 -21.97 3.24
N GLU A 417 -3.28 -20.66 3.48
CA GLU A 417 -4.37 -19.85 3.99
C GLU A 417 -4.52 -18.55 3.18
N THR A 418 -5.76 -18.17 2.86
CA THR A 418 -6.10 -16.89 2.23
C THR A 418 -6.16 -15.76 3.26
N ALA A 419 -6.23 -14.51 2.78
CA ALA A 419 -6.41 -13.33 3.63
C ALA A 419 -7.70 -13.35 4.48
N TYR A 420 -8.68 -14.18 4.10
CA TYR A 420 -9.96 -14.36 4.80
C TYR A 420 -10.01 -15.64 5.64
N GLY A 421 -8.86 -16.26 5.91
CA GLY A 421 -8.74 -17.44 6.77
C GLY A 421 -9.23 -18.74 6.16
N VAL A 422 -9.52 -18.77 4.85
CA VAL A 422 -9.91 -20.00 4.14
C VAL A 422 -8.69 -20.86 3.91
N GLN A 423 -8.71 -22.10 4.39
CA GLN A 423 -7.58 -23.01 4.32
C GLN A 423 -7.72 -24.04 3.20
N SER A 424 -6.60 -24.43 2.64
CA SER A 424 -6.48 -25.55 1.71
C SER A 424 -6.77 -26.88 2.40
N GLU A 425 -6.99 -27.94 1.62
CA GLU A 425 -6.79 -29.30 2.10
C GLU A 425 -5.36 -29.45 2.63
N ALA A 426 -5.21 -30.20 3.73
CA ALA A 426 -3.91 -30.37 4.36
C ALA A 426 -3.06 -31.39 3.61
N ILE A 427 -1.80 -31.04 3.33
CA ILE A 427 -0.79 -32.04 2.94
C ILE A 427 -0.12 -32.56 4.21
N GLY A 428 0.01 -33.88 4.33
CA GLY A 428 0.63 -34.48 5.51
C GLY A 428 1.52 -35.67 5.19
N CYS A 429 2.49 -35.91 6.07
CA CYS A 429 3.28 -37.14 6.08
C CYS A 429 3.71 -37.51 7.51
N GLN A 430 4.06 -38.81 7.69
CA GLN A 430 4.72 -39.31 8.89
C GLN A 430 6.24 -39.13 8.78
N TYR A 431 6.91 -38.99 9.90
CA TYR A 431 8.37 -38.84 9.96
C TYR A 431 8.99 -39.55 11.20
#